data_6614a8487944a40d9bd01e3e0d92eec5
#
_entry.id   6614a8487944a40d9bd01e3e0d92eec5
#
_cell.length_a   1.000
_cell.length_b   1.000
_cell.length_c   1.000
_cell.angle_alpha   90.00
_cell.angle_beta   90.00
_cell.angle_gamma   90.00
#
_symmetry.space_group_name_H-M   'P 1'
#
loop_
_entity.id
_entity.type
_entity.pdbx_description
1 polymer ?
#
loop_
_entity_poly.entity_id
_entity_poly.type
_entity_poly.pdbx_seq_one_letter_code
_entity_poly.pdbx_strand_id
1 'polypeptide(L)'
;MYRAVDKLGNTIDFYLSATRNAKAAKRFLGKTLRGCKNWEKPTKINTDKAGCYNQAIRELKKEGKWPNDVKHRQIKYLNNVIEADHGKLKQLIKPVRSFKTMKTAYATIKGFEVMRALRKGQRRAFNLTRDPIGEKRMIERAFGVGPCVTTETMAWLEQQLAS
;
A
#
# COMPACT_ATOMS: atom_id res chain seq x y z
N MET A 1 10.80 4.25 -6.99
CA MET A 1 9.76 3.95 -5.98
C MET A 1 10.28 2.91 -5.01
N TYR A 2 10.03 3.11 -3.73
CA TYR A 2 10.21 2.13 -2.65
C TYR A 2 8.85 1.64 -2.23
N ARG A 3 8.72 0.39 -1.83
CA ARG A 3 7.46 -0.21 -1.41
C ARG A 3 7.70 -1.29 -0.36
N ALA A 4 6.86 -1.32 0.67
CA ALA A 4 6.83 -2.36 1.69
C ALA A 4 5.53 -3.15 1.59
N VAL A 5 5.64 -4.46 1.68
CA VAL A 5 4.51 -5.40 1.74
C VAL A 5 4.69 -6.35 2.92
N ASP A 6 3.58 -6.84 3.45
CA ASP A 6 3.57 -7.89 4.46
C ASP A 6 3.79 -9.29 3.84
N LYS A 7 3.77 -10.32 4.67
CA LYS A 7 3.90 -11.72 4.24
C LYS A 7 2.77 -12.20 3.33
N LEU A 8 1.63 -11.54 3.33
CA LEU A 8 0.47 -11.83 2.50
C LEU A 8 0.47 -11.02 1.19
N GLY A 9 1.50 -10.19 0.98
CA GLY A 9 1.62 -9.31 -0.16
C GLY A 9 0.72 -8.07 -0.08
N ASN A 10 0.23 -7.72 1.11
CA ASN A 10 -0.53 -6.49 1.31
C ASN A 10 0.42 -5.31 1.40
N THR A 11 0.02 -4.17 0.82
CA THR A 11 0.83 -2.96 0.87
C THR A 11 0.77 -2.35 2.26
N ILE A 12 1.95 -2.20 2.88
CA ILE A 12 2.11 -1.49 4.15
C ILE A 12 2.32 0.00 3.87
N ASP A 13 3.30 0.33 3.02
CA ASP A 13 3.61 1.71 2.66
C ASP A 13 4.39 1.78 1.35
N PHE A 14 4.39 2.97 0.73
CA PHE A 14 5.25 3.27 -0.40
C PHE A 14 5.86 4.67 -0.30
N TYR A 15 6.97 4.87 -0.98
CA TYR A 15 7.68 6.13 -1.04
C TYR A 15 8.26 6.39 -2.44
N LEU A 16 8.02 7.58 -2.96
CA LEU A 16 8.60 8.03 -4.22
C LEU A 16 9.81 8.91 -3.96
N SER A 17 10.87 8.67 -4.69
CA SER A 17 12.07 9.50 -4.71
C SER A 17 12.57 9.62 -6.14
N ALA A 18 13.09 10.77 -6.50
CA ALA A 18 13.76 10.98 -7.78
C ALA A 18 15.04 10.15 -7.89
N THR A 19 15.73 9.92 -6.77
CA THR A 19 16.99 9.17 -6.70
C THR A 19 16.86 7.93 -5.84
N ARG A 20 17.62 6.87 -6.20
CA ARG A 20 17.74 5.65 -5.40
C ARG A 20 19.04 5.69 -4.60
N ASN A 21 18.99 6.27 -3.40
CA ASN A 21 20.15 6.43 -2.52
C ASN A 21 19.82 6.06 -1.06
N ALA A 22 20.86 6.03 -0.22
CA ALA A 22 20.71 5.67 1.20
C ALA A 22 19.79 6.64 1.96
N LYS A 23 19.80 7.93 1.64
CA LYS A 23 18.94 8.95 2.25
C LYS A 23 17.45 8.69 1.97
N ALA A 24 17.12 8.31 0.72
CA ALA A 24 15.76 7.96 0.35
C ALA A 24 15.33 6.63 1.00
N ALA A 25 16.19 5.62 1.01
CA ALA A 25 15.94 4.35 1.69
C ALA A 25 15.71 4.53 3.20
N LYS A 26 16.52 5.37 3.86
CA LYS A 26 16.37 5.72 5.27
C LYS A 26 15.02 6.40 5.57
N ARG A 27 14.63 7.39 4.75
CA ARG A 27 13.33 8.06 4.88
C ARG A 27 12.18 7.08 4.73
N PHE A 28 12.24 6.20 3.73
CA PHE A 28 11.26 5.17 3.49
C PHE A 28 11.12 4.21 4.67
N LEU A 29 12.24 3.57 5.10
CA LEU A 29 12.24 2.62 6.20
C LEU A 29 11.77 3.27 7.51
N GLY A 30 12.25 4.48 7.83
CA GLY A 30 11.84 5.21 9.01
C GLY A 30 10.36 5.61 9.00
N LYS A 31 9.80 5.95 7.84
CA LYS A 31 8.36 6.20 7.67
C LYS A 31 7.55 4.93 7.90
N THR A 32 7.92 3.83 7.22
CA THR A 32 7.22 2.55 7.32
C THR A 32 7.21 2.02 8.75
N LEU A 33 8.36 2.03 9.44
CA LEU A 33 8.45 1.55 10.83
C LEU A 33 7.64 2.40 11.81
N ARG A 34 7.56 3.71 11.61
CA ARG A 34 6.72 4.60 12.44
C ARG A 34 5.22 4.37 12.21
N GLY A 35 4.84 4.01 10.99
CA GLY A 35 3.45 3.71 10.64
C GLY A 35 2.94 2.39 11.19
N CYS A 36 3.84 1.46 11.57
CA CYS A 36 3.45 0.18 12.17
C CYS A 36 3.07 0.38 13.64
N LYS A 37 1.92 -0.15 14.04
CA LYS A 37 1.55 -0.24 15.46
C LYS A 37 2.51 -1.19 16.19
N ASN A 38 2.63 -1.06 17.52
CA ASN A 38 3.62 -1.84 18.29
C ASN A 38 3.51 -3.35 18.09
N TRP A 39 2.28 -3.89 17.99
CA TRP A 39 2.03 -5.32 17.75
C TRP A 39 2.19 -5.75 16.28
N GLU A 40 2.28 -4.80 15.34
CA GLU A 40 2.47 -5.05 13.90
C GLU A 40 3.93 -4.87 13.49
N LYS A 41 4.83 -4.54 14.42
CA LYS A 41 6.25 -4.37 14.11
C LYS A 41 6.83 -5.68 13.56
N PRO A 42 7.50 -5.62 12.40
CA PRO A 42 8.06 -6.80 11.79
C PRO A 42 9.25 -7.33 12.64
N THR A 43 9.32 -8.62 12.85
CA THR A 43 10.50 -9.27 13.42
C THR A 43 11.62 -9.46 12.38
N LYS A 44 11.26 -9.45 11.10
CA LYS A 44 12.20 -9.62 9.98
C LYS A 44 11.83 -8.69 8.83
N ILE A 45 12.82 -8.00 8.30
CA ILE A 45 12.66 -7.18 7.09
C ILE A 45 13.58 -7.74 6.01
N ASN A 46 12.99 -8.09 4.86
CA ASN A 46 13.72 -8.55 3.69
C ASN A 46 13.87 -7.40 2.70
N THR A 47 15.06 -7.22 2.14
CA THR A 47 15.32 -6.28 1.05
C THR A 47 16.06 -6.99 -0.08
N ASP A 48 16.13 -6.35 -1.25
CA ASP A 48 17.08 -6.74 -2.27
C ASP A 48 18.52 -6.50 -1.78
N LYS A 49 19.50 -6.92 -2.59
CA LYS A 49 20.93 -6.74 -2.27
C LYS A 49 21.46 -5.32 -2.53
N ALA A 50 20.59 -4.32 -2.72
CA ALA A 50 21.02 -2.96 -2.98
C ALA A 50 21.74 -2.35 -1.75
N GLY A 51 22.97 -1.84 -1.97
CA GLY A 51 23.81 -1.32 -0.88
C GLY A 51 23.22 -0.12 -0.14
N CYS A 52 22.27 0.61 -0.74
CA CYS A 52 21.58 1.74 -0.11
C CYS A 52 20.80 1.36 1.15
N TYR A 53 20.31 0.12 1.25
CA TYR A 53 19.59 -0.34 2.44
C TYR A 53 20.54 -0.59 3.62
N ASN A 54 21.73 -1.14 3.38
CA ASN A 54 22.70 -1.40 4.45
C ASN A 54 23.12 -0.10 5.14
N GLN A 55 23.43 0.93 4.35
CA GLN A 55 23.77 2.25 4.87
C GLN A 55 22.59 2.86 5.62
N ALA A 56 21.38 2.84 5.03
CA ALA A 56 20.17 3.38 5.64
C ALA A 56 19.85 2.73 6.99
N ILE A 57 19.95 1.40 7.08
CA ILE A 57 19.68 0.66 8.32
C ILE A 57 20.74 0.96 9.38
N ARG A 58 22.04 1.06 8.99
CA ARG A 58 23.11 1.44 9.91
C ARG A 58 22.86 2.82 10.53
N GLU A 59 22.43 3.78 9.72
CA GLU A 59 22.08 5.12 10.21
C GLU A 59 20.84 5.10 11.12
N LEU A 60 19.78 4.35 10.76
CA LEU A 60 18.59 4.21 11.60
C LEU A 60 18.89 3.56 12.95
N LYS A 61 19.81 2.58 12.99
CA LYS A 61 20.29 1.98 14.22
C LYS A 61 21.03 2.99 15.10
N LYS A 62 21.92 3.79 14.50
CA LYS A 62 22.64 4.85 15.23
C LYS A 62 21.69 5.90 15.82
N GLU A 63 20.58 6.18 15.16
CA GLU A 63 19.56 7.13 15.63
C GLU A 63 18.53 6.50 16.60
N GLY A 64 18.67 5.24 16.98
CA GLY A 64 17.69 4.53 17.83
C GLY A 64 16.31 4.35 17.19
N LYS A 65 16.19 4.54 15.87
CA LYS A 65 14.91 4.43 15.11
C LYS A 65 14.69 3.05 14.50
N TRP A 66 15.66 2.18 14.59
CA TRP A 66 15.57 0.77 14.18
C TRP A 66 15.33 -0.09 15.40
N PRO A 67 14.23 -0.86 15.49
CA PRO A 67 13.97 -1.73 16.63
C PRO A 67 15.06 -2.80 16.75
N ASN A 68 15.56 -3.05 17.97
CA ASN A 68 16.70 -3.95 18.21
C ASN A 68 16.41 -5.41 17.86
N ASP A 69 15.16 -5.82 17.95
CA ASP A 69 14.64 -7.17 17.67
C ASP A 69 14.42 -7.43 16.17
N VAL A 70 14.47 -6.40 15.31
CA VAL A 70 14.23 -6.53 13.88
C VAL A 70 15.47 -7.02 13.14
N LYS A 71 15.40 -8.24 12.60
CA LYS A 71 16.45 -8.84 11.78
C LYS A 71 16.34 -8.37 10.33
N HIS A 72 17.40 -7.80 9.78
CA HIS A 72 17.50 -7.48 8.36
C HIS A 72 18.05 -8.68 7.56
N ARG A 73 17.40 -9.02 6.47
CA ARG A 73 17.82 -10.06 5.53
C ARG A 73 17.91 -9.51 4.12
N GLN A 74 18.94 -9.91 3.39
CA GLN A 74 19.13 -9.55 1.98
C GLN A 74 18.95 -10.77 1.09
N ILE A 75 17.70 -11.05 0.71
CA ILE A 75 17.34 -12.25 -0.06
C ILE A 75 16.61 -11.81 -1.32
N LYS A 76 17.27 -11.97 -2.48
CA LYS A 76 16.75 -11.50 -3.77
C LYS A 76 15.41 -12.15 -4.15
N TYR A 77 15.28 -13.46 -4.04
CA TYR A 77 14.09 -14.19 -4.49
C TYR A 77 12.84 -13.92 -3.65
N LEU A 78 12.96 -13.45 -2.40
CA LEU A 78 11.81 -13.08 -1.58
C LEU A 78 11.15 -11.76 -2.04
N ASN A 79 11.78 -11.04 -2.96
CA ASN A 79 11.22 -9.82 -3.54
C ASN A 79 10.38 -10.09 -4.81
N ASN A 80 10.31 -11.32 -5.29
CA ASN A 80 9.56 -11.67 -6.51
C ASN A 80 8.09 -11.24 -6.44
N VAL A 81 7.47 -11.34 -5.25
CA VAL A 81 6.07 -10.87 -5.03
C VAL A 81 5.97 -9.37 -5.28
N ILE A 82 6.92 -8.59 -4.76
CA ILE A 82 6.96 -7.13 -4.96
C ILE A 82 7.25 -6.80 -6.42
N GLU A 83 8.15 -7.54 -7.06
CA GLU A 83 8.53 -7.34 -8.48
C GLU A 83 7.34 -7.64 -9.42
N ALA A 84 6.60 -8.72 -9.18
CA ALA A 84 5.38 -9.03 -9.93
C ALA A 84 4.32 -7.93 -9.80
N ASP A 85 4.16 -7.39 -8.61
CA ASP A 85 3.25 -6.28 -8.35
C ASP A 85 3.70 -4.97 -8.97
N HIS A 86 5.01 -4.71 -9.01
CA HIS A 86 5.57 -3.57 -9.74
C HIS A 86 5.35 -3.72 -11.25
N GLY A 87 5.39 -4.94 -11.78
CA GLY A 87 5.06 -5.24 -13.18
C GLY A 87 3.63 -4.80 -13.54
N LYS A 88 2.65 -5.16 -12.72
CA LYS A 88 1.24 -4.75 -12.88
C LYS A 88 1.09 -3.22 -12.83
N LEU A 89 1.73 -2.57 -11.86
CA LEU A 89 1.71 -1.11 -11.76
C LEU A 89 2.32 -0.44 -13.00
N LYS A 90 3.44 -0.96 -13.51
CA LYS A 90 4.06 -0.46 -14.74
C LYS A 90 3.14 -0.59 -15.95
N GLN A 91 2.38 -1.69 -16.07
CA GLN A 91 1.39 -1.87 -17.14
C GLN A 91 0.29 -0.81 -17.08
N LEU A 92 -0.20 -0.46 -15.88
CA LEU A 92 -1.20 0.59 -15.69
C LEU A 92 -0.66 1.99 -16.00
N ILE A 93 0.63 2.23 -15.77
CA ILE A 93 1.27 3.54 -16.00
C ILE A 93 1.74 3.70 -17.46
N LYS A 94 2.02 2.61 -18.17
CA LYS A 94 2.54 2.65 -19.56
C LYS A 94 1.68 3.48 -20.50
N PRO A 95 0.34 3.41 -20.51
CA PRO A 95 -0.51 4.22 -21.38
C PRO A 95 -0.45 5.72 -21.09
N VAL A 96 -0.10 6.11 -19.86
CA VAL A 96 -0.01 7.53 -19.41
C VAL A 96 1.27 8.22 -19.90
N ARG A 97 2.14 7.54 -20.63
CA ARG A 97 3.40 8.06 -21.22
C ARG A 97 4.31 8.76 -20.21
N SER A 98 4.36 8.28 -18.95
CA SER A 98 5.10 8.86 -17.83
C SER A 98 4.45 10.04 -17.11
N PHE A 99 5.01 10.39 -15.98
CA PHE A 99 4.49 11.50 -15.15
C PHE A 99 5.34 12.74 -15.34
N LYS A 100 4.69 13.88 -15.58
CA LYS A 100 5.38 15.17 -15.73
C LYS A 100 5.94 15.69 -14.40
N THR A 101 5.28 15.39 -13.29
CA THR A 101 5.69 15.87 -11.96
C THR A 101 5.64 14.76 -10.91
N MET A 102 6.43 14.91 -9.84
CA MET A 102 6.38 13.99 -8.69
C MET A 102 5.02 14.02 -7.97
N LYS A 103 4.33 15.17 -7.99
CA LYS A 103 3.00 15.33 -7.39
C LYS A 103 1.95 14.46 -8.11
N THR A 104 1.91 14.54 -9.43
CA THR A 104 0.99 13.72 -10.24
C THR A 104 1.33 12.23 -10.15
N ALA A 105 2.62 11.87 -10.18
CA ALA A 105 3.07 10.50 -9.97
C ALA A 105 2.59 9.94 -8.63
N TYR A 106 2.77 10.71 -7.55
CA TYR A 106 2.37 10.29 -6.21
C TYR A 106 0.85 10.10 -6.11
N ALA A 107 0.07 11.06 -6.61
CA ALA A 107 -1.39 11.00 -6.56
C ALA A 107 -1.93 9.77 -7.31
N THR A 108 -1.44 9.52 -8.52
CA THR A 108 -1.87 8.37 -9.34
C THR A 108 -1.48 7.04 -8.69
N ILE A 109 -0.23 6.90 -8.25
CA ILE A 109 0.23 5.66 -7.60
C ILE A 109 -0.51 5.43 -6.29
N LYS A 110 -0.77 6.49 -5.51
CA LYS A 110 -1.59 6.38 -4.30
C LYS A 110 -2.99 5.88 -4.60
N GLY A 111 -3.64 6.37 -5.66
CA GLY A 111 -4.93 5.88 -6.11
C GLY A 111 -4.90 4.37 -6.43
N PHE A 112 -3.91 3.92 -7.20
CA PHE A 112 -3.75 2.50 -7.51
C PHE A 112 -3.50 1.64 -6.27
N GLU A 113 -2.70 2.10 -5.31
CA GLU A 113 -2.46 1.35 -4.07
C GLU A 113 -3.71 1.29 -3.19
N VAL A 114 -4.51 2.35 -3.13
CA VAL A 114 -5.80 2.37 -2.43
C VAL A 114 -6.76 1.36 -3.07
N MET A 115 -6.99 1.45 -4.38
CA MET A 115 -7.87 0.51 -5.10
C MET A 115 -7.42 -0.94 -4.94
N ARG A 116 -6.12 -1.16 -4.97
CA ARG A 116 -5.56 -2.49 -4.75
C ARG A 116 -5.79 -3.00 -3.33
N ALA A 117 -5.59 -2.15 -2.32
CA ALA A 117 -5.85 -2.50 -0.92
C ALA A 117 -7.33 -2.85 -0.71
N LEU A 118 -8.24 -2.12 -1.35
CA LEU A 118 -9.68 -2.38 -1.32
C LEU A 118 -10.02 -3.73 -1.98
N ARG A 119 -9.49 -4.00 -3.18
CA ARG A 119 -9.68 -5.29 -3.89
C ARG A 119 -9.15 -6.49 -3.10
N LYS A 120 -8.07 -6.32 -2.36
CA LYS A 120 -7.53 -7.35 -1.47
C LYS A 120 -8.29 -7.49 -0.15
N GLY A 121 -9.28 -6.66 0.11
CA GLY A 121 -10.04 -6.67 1.36
C GLY A 121 -9.25 -6.25 2.58
N GLN A 122 -8.17 -5.47 2.41
CA GLN A 122 -7.35 -4.97 3.52
C GLN A 122 -8.12 -4.04 4.46
N ARG A 123 -9.22 -3.46 3.99
CA ARG A 123 -10.16 -2.64 4.78
C ARG A 123 -11.56 -3.20 4.65
N ARG A 124 -11.83 -4.30 5.31
CA ARG A 124 -13.13 -5.00 5.30
C ARG A 124 -14.31 -4.09 5.65
N ALA A 125 -14.11 -3.08 6.50
CA ALA A 125 -15.14 -2.11 6.84
C ALA A 125 -15.66 -1.28 5.66
N PHE A 126 -14.87 -1.15 4.59
CA PHE A 126 -15.24 -0.40 3.38
C PHE A 126 -15.58 -1.30 2.19
N ASN A 127 -15.20 -2.57 2.24
CA ASN A 127 -15.46 -3.53 1.17
C ASN A 127 -16.30 -4.68 1.72
N LEU A 128 -17.60 -4.46 1.77
CA LEU A 128 -18.59 -5.42 2.25
C LEU A 128 -18.69 -6.65 1.35
N THR A 129 -18.32 -6.51 0.07
CA THR A 129 -18.34 -7.61 -0.91
C THR A 129 -17.08 -7.55 -1.77
N ARG A 130 -16.52 -8.74 -2.10
CA ARG A 130 -15.35 -8.87 -3.00
C ARG A 130 -15.76 -8.95 -4.48
N ASP A 131 -16.97 -8.58 -4.78
CA ASP A 131 -17.56 -8.64 -6.11
C ASP A 131 -17.41 -7.30 -6.87
N PRO A 132 -17.55 -7.30 -8.18
CA PRO A 132 -17.55 -6.08 -9.00
C PRO A 132 -18.66 -5.08 -8.62
N ILE A 133 -19.79 -5.55 -8.10
CA ILE A 133 -20.92 -4.72 -7.68
C ILE A 133 -20.53 -3.92 -6.43
N GLY A 134 -19.85 -4.55 -5.45
CA GLY A 134 -19.33 -3.86 -4.26
C GLY A 134 -18.28 -2.81 -4.61
N GLU A 135 -17.41 -3.09 -5.58
CA GLU A 135 -16.43 -2.11 -6.09
C GLU A 135 -17.13 -0.92 -6.76
N LYS A 136 -18.14 -1.18 -7.61
CA LYS A 136 -18.96 -0.15 -8.25
C LYS A 136 -19.64 0.75 -7.22
N ARG A 137 -20.35 0.18 -6.23
CA ARG A 137 -21.04 0.93 -5.17
C ARG A 137 -20.07 1.81 -4.36
N MET A 138 -18.86 1.33 -4.10
CA MET A 138 -17.87 2.11 -3.37
C MET A 138 -17.37 3.30 -4.19
N ILE A 139 -17.18 3.14 -5.50
CA ILE A 139 -16.81 4.22 -6.41
C ILE A 139 -17.97 5.22 -6.50
N GLU A 140 -19.19 4.77 -6.71
CA GLU A 140 -20.38 5.61 -6.75
C GLU A 140 -20.55 6.46 -5.50
N ARG A 141 -20.35 5.86 -4.30
CA ARG A 141 -20.37 6.59 -3.02
C ARG A 141 -19.25 7.63 -2.92
N ALA A 142 -18.06 7.28 -3.36
CA ALA A 142 -16.90 8.19 -3.31
C ALA A 142 -17.08 9.42 -4.20
N PHE A 143 -17.82 9.26 -5.32
CA PHE A 143 -18.13 10.35 -6.26
C PHE A 143 -19.51 10.97 -6.02
N GLY A 144 -20.29 10.48 -5.06
CA GLY A 144 -21.63 11.00 -4.78
C GLY A 144 -22.64 10.75 -5.91
N VAL A 145 -22.40 9.77 -6.78
CA VAL A 145 -23.25 9.47 -7.96
C VAL A 145 -24.14 8.23 -7.78
N GLY A 146 -23.96 7.52 -6.68
CA GLY A 146 -24.76 6.32 -6.36
C GLY A 146 -25.90 6.58 -5.38
N PRO A 147 -26.79 5.60 -5.16
CA PRO A 147 -27.86 5.72 -4.19
C PRO A 147 -27.31 5.98 -2.77
N CYS A 148 -27.94 6.89 -2.08
CA CYS A 148 -27.57 7.24 -0.70
C CYS A 148 -27.72 6.01 0.20
N VAL A 149 -26.80 5.87 1.19
CA VAL A 149 -26.85 4.78 2.17
C VAL A 149 -28.19 4.71 2.90
N THR A 150 -28.83 5.87 3.13
CA THR A 150 -30.18 5.95 3.73
C THR A 150 -31.25 5.31 2.86
N THR A 151 -31.18 5.45 1.54
CA THR A 151 -32.12 4.85 0.61
C THR A 151 -31.97 3.33 0.55
N GLU A 152 -30.73 2.82 0.57
CA GLU A 152 -30.45 1.37 0.61
C GLU A 152 -30.90 0.73 1.94
N THR A 153 -30.69 1.42 3.07
CA THR A 153 -31.15 0.93 4.38
C THR A 153 -32.66 0.99 4.53
N MET A 154 -33.32 1.98 4.00
CA MET A 154 -34.79 2.06 3.99
C MET A 154 -35.40 0.96 3.11
N ALA A 155 -34.90 0.75 1.91
CA ALA A 155 -35.33 -0.34 1.05
C ALA A 155 -35.14 -1.74 1.68
N TRP A 156 -34.05 -1.95 2.42
CA TRP A 156 -33.80 -3.18 3.15
C TRP A 156 -34.78 -3.36 4.32
N LEU A 157 -35.04 -2.28 5.08
CA LEU A 157 -36.03 -2.28 6.17
C LEU A 157 -37.45 -2.53 5.66
N GLU A 158 -37.84 -1.92 4.56
CA GLU A 158 -39.14 -2.15 3.91
C GLU A 158 -39.29 -3.62 3.48
N GLN A 159 -38.26 -4.24 2.96
CA GLN A 159 -38.26 -5.66 2.60
C GLN A 159 -38.40 -6.59 3.80
N GLN A 160 -37.79 -6.24 4.97
CA GLN A 160 -37.90 -7.03 6.19
C GLN A 160 -39.27 -6.86 6.89
N LEU A 161 -39.92 -5.71 6.72
CA LEU A 161 -41.27 -5.44 7.29
C LEU A 161 -42.39 -6.03 6.43
N ALA A 162 -42.11 -6.35 5.16
CA ALA A 162 -43.09 -6.95 4.23
C ALA A 162 -43.05 -8.49 4.22
N SER A 163 -42.10 -9.10 4.95
CA SER A 163 -41.96 -10.55 5.13
C SER A 163 -42.51 -10.99 6.52
#